data_ce478fc7664add5869b4b675f044fa0a
#
_entry.id   ce478fc7664add5869b4b675f044fa0a
#
_cell.length_a   1.000
_cell.length_b   1.000
_cell.length_c   1.000
_cell.angle_alpha   90.00
_cell.angle_beta   90.00
_cell.angle_gamma   90.00
#
_symmetry.space_group_name_H-M   'P 1'
#
loop_
_entity.id
_entity.type
_entity.pdbx_description
1 polymer ?
#
loop_
_entity_poly.entity_id
_entity_poly.type
_entity_poly.pdbx_seq_one_letter_code
_entity_poly.pdbx_strand_id
1 'polypeptide(L)'
;TGESGQIGFNEAGASEQSRTRTVLLSYGSRKRQAKNFAGNLDITPRSAIAIGVSTMMTAKKIMLIGWGEDKAQVVKRIVEDKADSSCPASFLQKHDNISFYTDENSASLLTRNVAPWLVGPCEWTPKFIRKAVVWLCEQVQKPILKLTQKDYLSNGLGELLEKYGSYDQINIKVFSAFQHTISGWPGGKPNAYASTR
;
A
#
# COMPACT_ATOMS: atom_id res chain seq x y z
N THR A 1 -6.97 -12.00 5.18
CA THR A 1 -8.02 -11.20 4.56
C THR A 1 -8.21 -11.55 3.07
N GLY A 2 -9.39 -11.32 2.53
CA GLY A 2 -9.65 -11.46 1.11
C GLY A 2 -9.22 -10.23 0.30
N GLU A 3 -9.24 -10.33 -1.04
CA GLU A 3 -8.77 -9.29 -1.98
C GLU A 3 -9.49 -7.93 -1.86
N SER A 4 -10.72 -7.93 -1.36
CA SER A 4 -11.53 -6.71 -1.18
C SER A 4 -11.69 -6.33 0.29
N GLY A 5 -10.82 -6.83 1.19
CA GLY A 5 -10.90 -6.55 2.61
C GLY A 5 -12.01 -7.29 3.36
N GLN A 6 -12.56 -8.36 2.76
CA GLN A 6 -13.52 -9.22 3.45
C GLN A 6 -12.84 -10.05 4.54
N ILE A 7 -13.54 -10.24 5.66
CA ILE A 7 -13.11 -11.05 6.80
C ILE A 7 -14.25 -11.93 7.26
N GLY A 8 -14.01 -13.25 7.47
CA GLY A 8 -14.98 -14.20 7.99
C GLY A 8 -16.34 -14.14 7.29
N PHE A 9 -16.35 -14.01 5.96
CA PHE A 9 -17.52 -13.77 5.11
C PHE A 9 -18.25 -12.43 5.33
N ASN A 10 -17.68 -11.49 6.09
CA ASN A 10 -18.16 -10.11 6.05
C ASN A 10 -17.61 -9.44 4.80
N GLU A 11 -18.46 -9.24 3.81
CA GLU A 11 -18.15 -8.58 2.55
C GLU A 11 -18.43 -7.07 2.63
N ALA A 12 -18.09 -6.33 1.57
CA ALA A 12 -18.38 -4.92 1.46
C ALA A 12 -19.86 -4.61 1.80
N GLY A 13 -20.10 -3.59 2.61
CA GLY A 13 -21.41 -3.26 3.19
C GLY A 13 -21.68 -3.87 4.56
N ALA A 14 -20.80 -4.75 5.08
CA ALA A 14 -20.94 -5.25 6.45
C ALA A 14 -20.73 -4.13 7.46
N SER A 15 -21.68 -4.01 8.40
CA SER A 15 -21.59 -3.02 9.48
C SER A 15 -20.56 -3.40 10.54
N GLU A 16 -19.92 -2.39 11.13
CA GLU A 16 -19.05 -2.53 12.29
C GLU A 16 -19.76 -3.20 13.48
N GLN A 17 -21.06 -2.92 13.67
CA GLN A 17 -21.89 -3.51 14.72
C GLN A 17 -22.42 -4.90 14.40
N SER A 18 -22.05 -5.46 13.25
CA SER A 18 -22.55 -6.78 12.83
C SER A 18 -22.14 -7.87 13.83
N ARG A 19 -23.10 -8.70 14.19
CA ARG A 19 -22.90 -9.91 15.00
C ARG A 19 -22.89 -11.14 14.11
N THR A 20 -22.60 -12.31 14.70
CA THR A 20 -22.65 -13.59 13.99
C THR A 20 -24.03 -13.81 13.39
N ARG A 21 -24.08 -14.09 12.09
CA ARG A 21 -25.32 -14.18 11.30
C ARG A 21 -25.11 -14.95 10.02
N THR A 22 -26.20 -15.40 9.44
CA THR A 22 -26.19 -15.88 8.05
C THR A 22 -26.07 -14.70 7.09
N VAL A 23 -25.18 -14.82 6.10
CA VAL A 23 -24.95 -13.84 5.04
C VAL A 23 -25.10 -14.50 3.67
N LEU A 24 -25.57 -13.74 2.69
CA LEU A 24 -25.52 -14.15 1.29
C LEU A 24 -24.11 -13.88 0.77
N LEU A 25 -23.54 -14.84 0.04
CA LEU A 25 -22.23 -14.70 -0.58
C LEU A 25 -22.36 -14.05 -1.96
N SER A 26 -21.51 -13.07 -2.24
CA SER A 26 -21.38 -12.50 -3.58
C SER A 26 -20.94 -13.57 -4.59
N TYR A 27 -21.21 -13.31 -5.87
CA TYR A 27 -20.74 -14.17 -6.97
C TYR A 27 -19.22 -14.39 -6.89
N GLY A 28 -18.44 -13.34 -6.64
CA GLY A 28 -16.97 -13.41 -6.50
C GLY A 28 -16.53 -14.34 -5.37
N SER A 29 -17.19 -14.26 -4.21
CA SER A 29 -16.91 -15.15 -3.08
C SER A 29 -17.30 -16.59 -3.37
N ARG A 30 -18.45 -16.84 -3.99
CA ARG A 30 -18.85 -18.17 -4.43
C ARG A 30 -17.89 -18.74 -5.45
N LYS A 31 -17.46 -17.96 -6.44
CA LYS A 31 -16.48 -18.40 -7.45
C LYS A 31 -15.15 -18.82 -6.79
N ARG A 32 -14.66 -18.07 -5.80
CA ARG A 32 -13.45 -18.45 -5.04
C ARG A 32 -13.65 -19.73 -4.24
N GLN A 33 -14.83 -19.91 -3.64
CA GLN A 33 -15.15 -21.10 -2.86
C GLN A 33 -15.41 -22.34 -3.72
N ALA A 34 -15.79 -22.16 -4.98
CA ALA A 34 -16.10 -23.29 -5.91
C ALA A 34 -14.96 -24.29 -6.03
N LYS A 35 -13.69 -23.86 -5.85
CA LYS A 35 -12.54 -24.78 -5.80
C LYS A 35 -12.67 -25.89 -4.74
N ASN A 36 -13.38 -25.62 -3.66
CA ASN A 36 -13.65 -26.59 -2.59
C ASN A 36 -14.86 -27.50 -2.92
N PHE A 37 -15.54 -27.25 -4.05
CA PHE A 37 -16.70 -27.93 -4.55
C PHE A 37 -16.46 -28.41 -5.98
N ALA A 38 -15.31 -29.03 -6.24
CA ALA A 38 -14.89 -29.54 -7.55
C ALA A 38 -14.98 -28.48 -8.70
N GLY A 39 -14.82 -27.20 -8.40
CA GLY A 39 -14.95 -26.11 -9.35
C GLY A 39 -16.39 -25.77 -9.74
N ASN A 40 -17.40 -26.46 -9.20
CA ASN A 40 -18.79 -26.30 -9.59
C ASN A 40 -19.48 -25.22 -8.75
N LEU A 41 -19.88 -24.14 -9.44
CA LEU A 41 -20.57 -23.01 -8.81
C LEU A 41 -22.00 -23.33 -8.39
N ASP A 42 -22.67 -24.26 -9.07
CA ASP A 42 -24.08 -24.55 -8.79
C ASP A 42 -24.28 -25.26 -7.44
N ILE A 43 -23.34 -26.12 -7.07
CA ILE A 43 -23.33 -26.79 -5.76
C ILE A 43 -22.60 -25.97 -4.68
N THR A 44 -21.97 -24.86 -5.05
CA THR A 44 -21.32 -23.97 -4.08
C THR A 44 -22.39 -23.23 -3.27
N PRO A 45 -22.34 -23.26 -1.93
CA PRO A 45 -23.34 -22.61 -1.09
C PRO A 45 -23.56 -21.13 -1.46
N ARG A 46 -24.80 -20.69 -1.40
CA ARG A 46 -25.18 -19.30 -1.66
C ARG A 46 -25.09 -18.43 -0.39
N SER A 47 -25.02 -19.05 0.77
CA SER A 47 -24.95 -18.39 2.06
C SER A 47 -23.90 -19.04 2.95
N ALA A 48 -23.41 -18.29 3.94
CA ALA A 48 -22.49 -18.76 4.96
C ALA A 48 -22.83 -18.14 6.32
N ILE A 49 -22.35 -18.74 7.39
CA ILE A 49 -22.37 -18.13 8.71
C ILE A 49 -21.12 -17.25 8.82
N ALA A 50 -21.32 -15.95 8.96
CA ALA A 50 -20.24 -14.98 9.18
C ALA A 50 -20.12 -14.66 10.68
N ILE A 51 -18.91 -14.72 11.22
CA ILE A 51 -18.63 -14.10 12.52
C ILE A 51 -18.64 -12.59 12.29
N GLY A 52 -19.57 -11.88 12.95
CA GLY A 52 -19.72 -10.44 12.72
C GLY A 52 -18.51 -9.63 13.21
N VAL A 53 -18.32 -8.43 12.65
CA VAL A 53 -17.19 -7.54 13.00
C VAL A 53 -17.21 -7.23 14.51
N SER A 54 -18.35 -6.85 15.07
CA SER A 54 -18.52 -6.58 16.50
C SER A 54 -18.16 -7.80 17.36
N THR A 55 -18.48 -9.01 16.90
CA THR A 55 -18.08 -10.25 17.60
C THR A 55 -16.57 -10.48 17.53
N MET A 56 -15.93 -10.19 16.38
CA MET A 56 -14.47 -10.29 16.27
C MET A 56 -13.76 -9.29 17.18
N MET A 57 -14.32 -8.08 17.34
CA MET A 57 -13.78 -7.02 18.21
C MET A 57 -13.81 -7.36 19.70
N THR A 58 -14.54 -8.41 20.14
CA THR A 58 -14.50 -8.87 21.53
C THR A 58 -13.34 -9.83 21.83
N ALA A 59 -12.54 -10.18 20.84
CA ALA A 59 -11.37 -11.04 21.02
C ALA A 59 -10.31 -10.35 21.91
N LYS A 60 -9.57 -11.12 22.69
CA LYS A 60 -8.44 -10.59 23.48
C LYS A 60 -7.26 -10.14 22.59
N LYS A 61 -7.11 -10.76 21.45
CA LYS A 61 -6.08 -10.46 20.45
C LYS A 61 -6.57 -10.84 19.07
N ILE A 62 -6.29 -9.97 18.11
CA ILE A 62 -6.56 -10.22 16.69
C ILE A 62 -5.22 -10.36 15.94
N MET A 63 -5.12 -11.39 15.12
CA MET A 63 -4.02 -11.58 14.18
C MET A 63 -4.60 -11.56 12.77
N LEU A 64 -4.24 -10.54 11.99
CA LEU A 64 -4.68 -10.40 10.61
C LEU A 64 -3.50 -10.69 9.67
N ILE A 65 -3.71 -11.59 8.72
CA ILE A 65 -2.66 -12.03 7.79
C ILE A 65 -3.02 -11.58 6.38
N GLY A 66 -2.07 -10.89 5.72
CA GLY A 66 -2.11 -10.54 4.31
C GLY A 66 -0.87 -11.05 3.60
N TRP A 67 -0.99 -11.85 2.55
CA TRP A 67 0.12 -12.51 1.88
C TRP A 67 0.00 -12.39 0.36
N GLY A 68 1.12 -12.06 -0.30
CA GLY A 68 1.21 -11.96 -1.75
C GLY A 68 0.88 -10.57 -2.31
N GLU A 69 1.40 -10.29 -3.51
CA GLU A 69 1.29 -8.99 -4.18
C GLU A 69 -0.17 -8.58 -4.47
N ASP A 70 -1.03 -9.55 -4.76
CA ASP A 70 -2.47 -9.34 -4.97
C ASP A 70 -3.18 -8.76 -3.74
N LYS A 71 -2.55 -8.78 -2.58
CA LYS A 71 -3.05 -8.16 -1.35
C LYS A 71 -2.50 -6.77 -1.06
N ALA A 72 -1.52 -6.27 -1.83
CA ALA A 72 -0.86 -5.01 -1.52
C ALA A 72 -1.83 -3.82 -1.39
N GLN A 73 -2.77 -3.69 -2.33
CA GLN A 73 -3.78 -2.63 -2.30
C GLN A 73 -4.70 -2.74 -1.08
N VAL A 74 -5.18 -3.93 -0.80
CA VAL A 74 -6.10 -4.13 0.33
C VAL A 74 -5.37 -4.03 1.68
N VAL A 75 -4.11 -4.45 1.76
CA VAL A 75 -3.28 -4.27 2.96
C VAL A 75 -3.10 -2.79 3.25
N LYS A 76 -2.71 -1.98 2.24
CA LYS A 76 -2.63 -0.53 2.40
C LYS A 76 -3.94 0.05 2.91
N ARG A 77 -5.04 -0.32 2.28
CA ARG A 77 -6.37 0.16 2.65
C ARG A 77 -6.76 -0.23 4.08
N ILE A 78 -6.48 -1.45 4.50
CA ILE A 78 -6.79 -1.92 5.86
C ILE A 78 -5.94 -1.20 6.90
N VAL A 79 -4.69 -0.86 6.61
CA VAL A 79 -3.74 -0.32 7.59
C VAL A 79 -3.77 1.22 7.64
N GLU A 80 -3.93 1.89 6.51
CA GLU A 80 -3.69 3.33 6.38
C GLU A 80 -4.95 4.15 6.10
N ASP A 81 -5.96 3.57 5.40
CA ASP A 81 -7.16 4.31 5.06
C ASP A 81 -8.14 4.39 6.25
N LYS A 82 -9.07 5.33 6.19
CA LYS A 82 -10.15 5.42 7.16
C LYS A 82 -11.00 4.15 7.12
N ALA A 83 -11.27 3.60 8.29
CA ALA A 83 -12.11 2.42 8.44
C ALA A 83 -13.54 2.67 7.93
N ASP A 84 -14.01 1.82 7.01
CA ASP A 84 -15.35 1.89 6.44
C ASP A 84 -15.91 0.52 6.02
N SER A 85 -17.23 0.48 5.77
CA SER A 85 -17.95 -0.75 5.42
C SER A 85 -17.59 -1.33 4.04
N SER A 86 -16.97 -0.56 3.16
CA SER A 86 -16.51 -1.07 1.85
C SER A 86 -15.27 -1.96 1.96
N CYS A 87 -14.61 -1.91 3.13
CA CYS A 87 -13.48 -2.75 3.50
C CYS A 87 -13.64 -3.24 4.96
N PRO A 88 -14.46 -4.26 5.23
CA PRO A 88 -14.79 -4.65 6.61
C PRO A 88 -13.58 -4.95 7.50
N ALA A 89 -12.46 -5.44 6.92
CA ALA A 89 -11.22 -5.65 7.67
C ALA A 89 -10.63 -4.34 8.22
N SER A 90 -10.94 -3.18 7.64
CA SER A 90 -10.46 -1.89 8.13
C SER A 90 -11.02 -1.51 9.51
N PHE A 91 -12.20 -2.04 9.88
CA PHE A 91 -12.73 -1.82 11.23
C PHE A 91 -11.84 -2.40 12.33
N LEU A 92 -11.05 -3.43 12.00
CA LEU A 92 -10.15 -4.05 12.97
C LEU A 92 -9.01 -3.13 13.42
N GLN A 93 -8.71 -2.04 12.69
CA GLN A 93 -7.76 -1.00 13.13
C GLN A 93 -8.10 -0.44 14.51
N LYS A 94 -9.36 -0.47 14.91
CA LYS A 94 -9.84 0.07 16.19
C LYS A 94 -9.63 -0.87 17.38
N HIS A 95 -9.11 -2.06 17.12
CA HIS A 95 -8.90 -3.05 18.20
C HIS A 95 -7.57 -2.77 18.90
N ASP A 96 -7.58 -2.67 20.24
CA ASP A 96 -6.42 -2.31 21.06
C ASP A 96 -5.24 -3.29 20.95
N ASN A 97 -5.51 -4.55 20.62
CA ASN A 97 -4.51 -5.60 20.51
C ASN A 97 -4.62 -6.34 19.18
N ILE A 98 -4.29 -5.64 18.09
CA ILE A 98 -4.21 -6.23 16.75
C ILE A 98 -2.76 -6.31 16.29
N SER A 99 -2.42 -7.42 15.65
CA SER A 99 -1.16 -7.60 14.93
C SER A 99 -1.44 -7.91 13.46
N PHE A 100 -0.77 -7.17 12.57
CA PHE A 100 -0.85 -7.37 11.13
C PHE A 100 0.41 -8.08 10.65
N TYR A 101 0.26 -9.23 10.03
CA TYR A 101 1.36 -10.02 9.47
C TYR A 101 1.30 -9.95 7.95
N THR A 102 2.38 -9.48 7.35
CA THR A 102 2.51 -9.29 5.90
C THR A 102 3.85 -9.83 5.42
N ASP A 103 3.93 -10.23 4.16
CA ASP A 103 5.20 -10.38 3.45
C ASP A 103 5.59 -9.07 2.75
N GLU A 104 6.79 -9.02 2.16
CA GLU A 104 7.29 -7.84 1.45
C GLU A 104 6.37 -7.43 0.29
N ASN A 105 5.83 -8.41 -0.43
CA ASN A 105 4.97 -8.15 -1.59
C ASN A 105 3.62 -7.55 -1.17
N SER A 106 2.97 -8.11 -0.18
CA SER A 106 1.70 -7.57 0.33
C SER A 106 1.85 -6.24 1.06
N ALA A 107 3.04 -5.95 1.62
CA ALA A 107 3.35 -4.67 2.26
C ALA A 107 3.91 -3.61 1.30
N SER A 108 4.13 -3.94 0.02
CA SER A 108 4.86 -3.10 -0.94
C SER A 108 4.28 -1.69 -1.14
N LEU A 109 2.98 -1.52 -0.96
CA LEU A 109 2.27 -0.24 -1.13
C LEU A 109 2.07 0.54 0.17
N LEU A 110 2.48 0.00 1.33
CA LEU A 110 2.41 0.75 2.58
C LEU A 110 3.31 1.99 2.51
N THR A 111 2.85 3.11 3.04
CA THR A 111 3.60 4.37 3.09
C THR A 111 4.97 4.19 3.72
N ARG A 112 5.07 3.35 4.75
CA ARG A 112 6.35 2.99 5.37
C ARG A 112 7.36 2.38 4.39
N ASN A 113 6.91 1.67 3.36
CA ASN A 113 7.77 1.05 2.36
C ASN A 113 7.98 1.94 1.12
N VAL A 114 6.94 2.69 0.72
CA VAL A 114 7.00 3.57 -0.46
C VAL A 114 7.72 4.87 -0.15
N ALA A 115 7.30 5.55 0.92
CA ALA A 115 7.77 6.87 1.32
C ALA A 115 7.98 6.94 2.85
N PRO A 116 8.93 6.18 3.41
CA PRO A 116 9.11 6.05 4.86
C PRO A 116 9.40 7.37 5.58
N TRP A 117 9.97 8.36 4.90
CA TRP A 117 10.17 9.72 5.44
C TRP A 117 8.87 10.45 5.83
N LEU A 118 7.70 9.98 5.37
CA LEU A 118 6.40 10.52 5.75
C LEU A 118 5.88 9.97 7.08
N VAL A 119 6.43 8.85 7.54
CA VAL A 119 5.93 8.14 8.74
C VAL A 119 6.93 8.05 9.89
N GLY A 120 8.17 8.50 9.67
CA GLY A 120 9.19 8.51 10.72
C GLY A 120 10.58 8.88 10.23
N PRO A 121 11.54 8.97 11.15
CA PRO A 121 12.93 9.29 10.80
C PRO A 121 13.53 8.22 9.91
N CYS A 122 14.36 8.64 8.95
CA CYS A 122 15.02 7.76 8.00
C CYS A 122 16.52 8.02 7.91
N GLU A 123 17.26 6.99 7.54
CA GLU A 123 18.65 7.14 7.15
C GLU A 123 18.74 7.54 5.68
N TRP A 124 19.22 8.75 5.43
CA TRP A 124 19.33 9.33 4.09
C TRP A 124 20.59 8.85 3.36
N THR A 125 20.61 7.60 2.92
CA THR A 125 21.66 7.09 2.03
C THR A 125 21.49 7.64 0.62
N PRO A 126 22.56 7.65 -0.23
CA PRO A 126 22.44 8.09 -1.63
C PRO A 126 21.34 7.36 -2.43
N LYS A 127 21.14 6.07 -2.15
CA LYS A 127 20.05 5.27 -2.75
C LYS A 127 18.68 5.78 -2.29
N PHE A 128 18.58 6.11 -1.00
CA PHE A 128 17.33 6.55 -0.40
C PHE A 128 16.95 7.96 -0.86
N ILE A 129 17.93 8.87 -0.99
CA ILE A 129 17.75 10.21 -1.55
C ILE A 129 17.22 10.10 -2.99
N ARG A 130 17.83 9.25 -3.82
CA ARG A 130 17.33 9.03 -5.20
C ARG A 130 15.88 8.55 -5.21
N LYS A 131 15.54 7.58 -4.34
CA LYS A 131 14.16 7.08 -4.20
C LYS A 131 13.18 8.19 -3.84
N ALA A 132 13.54 9.04 -2.87
CA ALA A 132 12.69 10.15 -2.42
C ALA A 132 12.49 11.21 -3.51
N VAL A 133 13.54 11.57 -4.24
CA VAL A 133 13.46 12.55 -5.33
C VAL A 133 12.63 12.03 -6.50
N VAL A 134 12.78 10.75 -6.89
CA VAL A 134 11.93 10.14 -7.92
C VAL A 134 10.48 10.10 -7.48
N TRP A 135 10.20 9.65 -6.26
CA TRP A 135 8.87 9.68 -5.69
C TRP A 135 8.27 11.10 -5.71
N LEU A 136 9.07 12.12 -5.33
CA LEU A 136 8.62 13.52 -5.38
C LEU A 136 8.25 13.94 -6.81
N CYS A 137 9.06 13.58 -7.82
CA CYS A 137 8.75 13.85 -9.23
C CYS A 137 7.37 13.28 -9.62
N GLU A 138 7.07 12.07 -9.19
CA GLU A 138 5.80 11.40 -9.45
C GLU A 138 4.63 12.10 -8.72
N GLN A 139 4.84 12.56 -7.47
CA GLN A 139 3.79 13.25 -6.71
C GLN A 139 3.44 14.61 -7.35
N VAL A 140 4.43 15.37 -7.77
CA VAL A 140 4.22 16.74 -8.30
C VAL A 140 4.17 16.81 -9.83
N GLN A 141 4.35 15.68 -10.52
CA GLN A 141 4.38 15.55 -11.97
C GLN A 141 5.40 16.53 -12.63
N LYS A 142 6.59 16.64 -12.03
CA LYS A 142 7.68 17.49 -12.51
C LYS A 142 8.96 16.68 -12.72
N PRO A 143 9.76 17.00 -13.74
CA PRO A 143 11.09 16.41 -13.90
C PRO A 143 12.03 16.90 -12.80
N ILE A 144 13.05 16.09 -12.47
CA ILE A 144 13.98 16.31 -11.35
C ILE A 144 14.54 17.74 -11.31
N LEU A 145 15.02 18.25 -12.44
CA LEU A 145 15.65 19.57 -12.51
C LEU A 145 14.67 20.76 -12.38
N LYS A 146 13.35 20.50 -12.39
CA LYS A 146 12.30 21.51 -12.18
C LYS A 146 11.67 21.43 -10.80
N LEU A 147 12.13 20.55 -9.92
CA LEU A 147 11.70 20.53 -8.53
C LEU A 147 12.19 21.76 -7.79
N THR A 148 11.33 22.34 -6.97
CA THR A 148 11.59 23.56 -6.18
C THR A 148 11.61 23.26 -4.70
N GLN A 149 12.15 24.17 -3.90
CA GLN A 149 12.12 24.07 -2.44
C GLN A 149 10.70 23.83 -1.91
N LYS A 150 9.70 24.49 -2.49
CA LYS A 150 8.30 24.33 -2.12
C LYS A 150 7.84 22.90 -2.33
N ASP A 151 8.23 22.25 -3.44
CA ASP A 151 7.84 20.87 -3.72
C ASP A 151 8.37 19.92 -2.63
N TYR A 152 9.62 20.10 -2.18
CA TYR A 152 10.19 19.32 -1.09
C TYR A 152 9.46 19.53 0.24
N LEU A 153 9.28 20.81 0.64
CA LEU A 153 8.66 21.15 1.93
C LEU A 153 7.20 20.70 1.99
N SER A 154 6.45 20.90 0.92
CA SER A 154 5.03 20.52 0.87
C SER A 154 4.80 18.99 0.84
N ASN A 155 5.83 18.20 0.57
CA ASN A 155 5.76 16.74 0.48
C ASN A 155 6.61 16.02 1.56
N GLY A 156 6.89 16.69 2.68
CA GLY A 156 7.50 16.07 3.86
C GLY A 156 9.01 15.77 3.73
N LEU A 157 9.70 16.39 2.78
CA LEU A 157 11.14 16.22 2.55
C LEU A 157 12.00 17.37 3.13
N GLY A 158 11.48 18.10 4.11
CA GLY A 158 12.20 19.19 4.76
C GLY A 158 13.50 18.73 5.42
N GLU A 159 13.48 17.60 6.12
CA GLU A 159 14.68 17.01 6.75
C GLU A 159 15.81 16.73 5.73
N LEU A 160 15.45 16.33 4.50
CA LEU A 160 16.42 16.10 3.43
C LEU A 160 17.14 17.40 3.04
N LEU A 161 16.40 18.53 2.95
CA LEU A 161 16.98 19.83 2.66
C LEU A 161 17.89 20.30 3.80
N GLU A 162 17.51 20.11 5.04
CA GLU A 162 18.30 20.49 6.22
C GLU A 162 19.64 19.74 6.28
N LYS A 163 19.62 18.45 5.94
CA LYS A 163 20.82 17.60 6.02
C LYS A 163 21.76 17.70 4.81
N TYR A 164 21.24 17.92 3.62
CA TYR A 164 22.00 17.78 2.37
C TYR A 164 22.09 19.07 1.55
N GLY A 165 21.51 20.16 2.03
CA GLY A 165 21.64 21.49 1.44
C GLY A 165 20.48 21.83 0.49
N SER A 166 20.74 22.75 -0.44
CA SER A 166 19.71 23.31 -1.30
C SER A 166 19.12 22.27 -2.27
N TYR A 167 17.85 22.43 -2.59
CA TYR A 167 17.10 21.53 -3.50
C TYR A 167 17.75 21.39 -4.87
N ASP A 168 18.35 22.44 -5.40
CA ASP A 168 19.04 22.44 -6.70
C ASP A 168 20.28 21.57 -6.69
N GLN A 169 21.07 21.58 -5.61
CA GLN A 169 22.22 20.69 -5.43
C GLN A 169 21.79 19.22 -5.36
N ILE A 170 20.71 18.93 -4.63
CA ILE A 170 20.15 17.58 -4.55
C ILE A 170 19.64 17.13 -5.93
N ASN A 171 18.90 17.99 -6.62
CA ASN A 171 18.40 17.71 -7.97
C ASN A 171 19.53 17.38 -8.94
N ILE A 172 20.57 18.21 -9.01
CA ILE A 172 21.73 18.01 -9.88
C ILE A 172 22.44 16.71 -9.55
N LYS A 173 22.69 16.44 -8.26
CA LYS A 173 23.39 15.24 -7.79
C LYS A 173 22.62 13.96 -8.15
N VAL A 174 21.29 13.95 -7.95
CA VAL A 174 20.44 12.81 -8.30
C VAL A 174 20.36 12.63 -9.81
N PHE A 175 20.19 13.71 -10.57
CA PHE A 175 20.15 13.66 -12.03
C PHE A 175 21.47 13.13 -12.63
N SER A 176 22.62 13.63 -12.17
CA SER A 176 23.94 13.15 -12.60
C SER A 176 24.16 11.66 -12.31
N ALA A 177 23.68 11.17 -11.16
CA ALA A 177 23.77 9.75 -10.83
C ALA A 177 22.98 8.86 -11.81
N PHE A 178 21.84 9.32 -12.33
CA PHE A 178 21.10 8.60 -13.38
C PHE A 178 21.82 8.62 -14.71
N GLN A 179 22.41 9.76 -15.12
CA GLN A 179 23.19 9.85 -16.35
C GLN A 179 24.36 8.84 -16.37
N HIS A 180 25.12 8.72 -15.27
CA HIS A 180 26.19 7.73 -15.16
C HIS A 180 25.68 6.28 -15.24
N THR A 181 24.52 6.00 -14.69
CA THR A 181 23.93 4.65 -14.75
C THR A 181 23.54 4.28 -16.20
N ILE A 182 22.98 5.23 -16.94
CA ILE A 182 22.52 5.02 -18.33
C ILE A 182 23.73 4.92 -19.28
N SER A 183 24.77 5.74 -19.10
CA SER A 183 25.99 5.71 -19.93
C SER A 183 26.82 4.46 -19.74
N GLY A 184 26.70 3.78 -18.62
CA GLY A 184 27.39 2.50 -18.32
C GLY A 184 26.67 1.26 -18.87
N TRP A 185 25.51 1.38 -19.47
CA TRP A 185 24.80 0.25 -20.08
C TRP A 185 25.39 -0.11 -21.43
N PRO A 186 25.83 -1.37 -21.65
CA PRO A 186 26.31 -1.82 -22.95
C PRO A 186 25.19 -1.68 -24.00
N GLY A 187 25.36 -0.80 -24.99
CA GLY A 187 24.40 -0.55 -26.07
C GLY A 187 23.27 0.43 -25.77
N GLY A 188 23.27 1.08 -24.61
CA GLY A 188 22.30 2.11 -24.27
C GLY A 188 22.63 3.44 -24.91
N LYS A 189 21.96 3.84 -26.02
CA LYS A 189 21.87 5.24 -26.37
C LYS A 189 21.08 5.94 -25.25
N PRO A 190 21.50 7.16 -24.81
CA PRO A 190 20.71 7.92 -23.82
C PRO A 190 19.30 8.06 -24.37
N ASN A 191 18.34 7.53 -23.64
CA ASN A 191 16.96 7.64 -24.03
C ASN A 191 16.56 9.11 -23.96
N ALA A 192 16.01 9.65 -25.02
CA ALA A 192 15.57 11.05 -25.14
C ALA A 192 14.54 11.49 -24.08
N TYR A 193 14.06 10.57 -23.25
CA TYR A 193 13.19 10.83 -22.09
C TYR A 193 13.82 11.71 -20.99
N ALA A 194 15.16 11.82 -20.95
CA ALA A 194 15.81 12.67 -19.96
C ALA A 194 15.88 14.15 -20.38
N SER A 195 15.60 14.50 -21.64
CA SER A 195 15.86 15.85 -22.17
C SER A 195 14.63 16.64 -22.60
N THR A 196 13.41 16.09 -22.62
CA THR A 196 12.30 16.78 -23.32
C THR A 196 10.93 16.74 -22.63
N ARG A 197 10.86 16.63 -21.31
CA ARG A 197 9.58 16.93 -20.63
C ARG A 197 9.76 17.59 -19.27
#